data_fa07e0efe61672f15e0225c783b00752
#
_entry.id   fa07e0efe61672f15e0225c783b00752
#
_cell.length_a   1.000
_cell.length_b   1.000
_cell.length_c   1.000
_cell.angle_alpha   90.00
_cell.angle_beta   90.00
_cell.angle_gamma   90.00
#
_symmetry.space_group_name_H-M   'P 1'
#
loop_
_entity.id
_entity.type
_entity.pdbx_description
1 polymer ?
#
loop_
_entity_poly.entity_id
_entity_poly.type
_entity_poly.pdbx_seq_one_letter_code
_entity_poly.pdbx_strand_id
1 'polypeptide(L)'
;MSDEKIQQQTGRSWSQWVALLDAFGAVDKRHGEIAAHVASHGVSSWWSQSVSVGYERIRGLRAIGQRRSGSWEANKSRTFAVPVAKLFAAFANARQRAKWLPDVKLTVRTSIEDRSMRITWPDETDVQAWFVSKGDEKSTVTIQHAKLQEKEAADRMKTFWSERLDALGELLG
;
A
#
# COMPACT_ATOMS: atom_id res chain seq x y z
N MET A 1 -12.75 8.52 -3.00
CA MET A 1 -13.33 8.34 -4.35
C MET A 1 -14.63 9.12 -4.38
N SER A 2 -14.85 9.96 -5.41
CA SER A 2 -16.06 10.80 -5.50
C SER A 2 -17.29 9.96 -5.88
N ASP A 3 -18.47 10.49 -5.57
CA ASP A 3 -19.76 9.85 -5.89
C ASP A 3 -19.95 9.72 -7.41
N GLU A 4 -19.62 10.77 -8.15
CA GLU A 4 -19.70 10.80 -9.61
C GLU A 4 -18.88 9.67 -10.25
N LYS A 5 -17.64 9.45 -9.75
CA LYS A 5 -16.76 8.41 -10.29
C LYS A 5 -17.29 7.01 -10.01
N ILE A 6 -17.84 6.76 -8.81
CA ILE A 6 -18.47 5.48 -8.49
C ILE A 6 -19.68 5.26 -9.39
N GLN A 7 -20.56 6.23 -9.53
CA GLN A 7 -21.76 6.14 -10.34
C GLN A 7 -21.42 5.88 -11.83
N GLN A 8 -20.44 6.58 -12.36
CA GLN A 8 -19.98 6.39 -13.74
C GLN A 8 -19.46 4.98 -14.01
N GLN A 9 -18.75 4.39 -13.04
CA GLN A 9 -18.05 3.12 -13.22
C GLN A 9 -18.84 1.88 -12.79
N THR A 10 -19.84 2.09 -11.95
CA THR A 10 -20.62 0.98 -11.36
C THR A 10 -22.12 1.09 -11.60
N GLY A 11 -22.57 2.18 -12.23
CA GLY A 11 -23.98 2.45 -12.49
C GLY A 11 -24.79 2.91 -11.27
N ARG A 12 -24.18 3.00 -10.07
CA ARG A 12 -24.84 3.40 -8.83
C ARG A 12 -24.02 4.40 -8.03
N SER A 13 -24.70 5.35 -7.39
CA SER A 13 -24.12 6.28 -6.42
C SER A 13 -23.71 5.59 -5.12
N TRP A 14 -22.93 6.27 -4.27
CA TRP A 14 -22.61 5.73 -2.94
C TRP A 14 -23.85 5.49 -2.09
N SER A 15 -24.84 6.38 -2.13
CA SER A 15 -26.10 6.18 -1.38
C SER A 15 -26.85 4.93 -1.81
N GLN A 16 -26.90 4.66 -3.11
CA GLN A 16 -27.52 3.45 -3.67
C GLN A 16 -26.76 2.18 -3.30
N TRP A 17 -25.41 2.21 -3.35
CA TRP A 17 -24.59 1.08 -2.92
C TRP A 17 -24.73 0.81 -1.43
N VAL A 18 -24.75 1.85 -0.60
CA VAL A 18 -24.94 1.71 0.85
C VAL A 18 -26.28 1.08 1.15
N ALA A 19 -27.37 1.57 0.57
CA ALA A 19 -28.70 1.02 0.78
C ALA A 19 -28.80 -0.46 0.36
N LEU A 20 -28.22 -0.80 -0.79
CA LEU A 20 -28.19 -2.18 -1.30
C LEU A 20 -27.39 -3.11 -0.39
N LEU A 21 -26.22 -2.68 0.07
CA LEU A 21 -25.35 -3.47 0.92
C LEU A 21 -25.89 -3.60 2.36
N ASP A 22 -26.58 -2.58 2.87
CA ASP A 22 -27.30 -2.68 4.14
C ASP A 22 -28.44 -3.70 4.06
N ALA A 23 -29.23 -3.68 2.99
CA ALA A 23 -30.29 -4.66 2.76
C ALA A 23 -29.74 -6.10 2.63
N PHE A 24 -28.52 -6.26 2.13
CA PHE A 24 -27.79 -7.55 2.09
C PHE A 24 -27.26 -7.98 3.46
N GLY A 25 -27.29 -7.11 4.47
CA GLY A 25 -26.69 -7.36 5.78
C GLY A 25 -25.14 -7.34 5.75
N ALA A 26 -24.55 -6.52 4.89
CA ALA A 26 -23.11 -6.50 4.65
C ALA A 26 -22.29 -6.09 5.89
N VAL A 27 -22.89 -5.44 6.88
CA VAL A 27 -22.23 -5.08 8.16
C VAL A 27 -21.65 -6.32 8.85
N ASP A 28 -22.38 -7.44 8.81
CA ASP A 28 -22.01 -8.69 9.49
C ASP A 28 -21.28 -9.67 8.56
N LYS A 29 -21.02 -9.29 7.31
CA LYS A 29 -20.42 -10.18 6.32
C LYS A 29 -18.93 -9.93 6.14
N ARG A 30 -18.24 -10.95 5.64
CA ARG A 30 -16.83 -10.84 5.31
C ARG A 30 -16.66 -10.03 4.02
N HIS A 31 -15.55 -9.31 3.90
CA HIS A 31 -15.21 -8.50 2.72
C HIS A 31 -15.38 -9.24 1.38
N GLY A 32 -14.94 -10.50 1.31
CA GLY A 32 -15.09 -11.32 0.11
C GLY A 32 -16.54 -11.56 -0.26
N GLU A 33 -17.43 -11.73 0.72
CA GLU A 33 -18.87 -11.89 0.50
C GLU A 33 -19.51 -10.59 0.00
N ILE A 34 -19.10 -9.46 0.59
CA ILE A 34 -19.51 -8.13 0.13
C ILE A 34 -19.07 -7.89 -1.31
N ALA A 35 -17.79 -8.17 -1.62
CA ALA A 35 -17.25 -7.99 -2.96
C ALA A 35 -17.91 -8.92 -4.00
N ALA A 36 -18.19 -10.17 -3.62
CA ALA A 36 -18.92 -11.11 -4.48
C ALA A 36 -20.36 -10.62 -4.74
N HIS A 37 -21.03 -10.09 -3.72
CA HIS A 37 -22.38 -9.53 -3.87
C HIS A 37 -22.36 -8.29 -4.77
N VAL A 38 -21.39 -7.37 -4.64
CA VAL A 38 -21.23 -6.24 -5.57
C VAL A 38 -20.97 -6.73 -6.99
N ALA A 39 -20.10 -7.74 -7.17
CA ALA A 39 -19.79 -8.30 -8.48
C ALA A 39 -21.02 -8.94 -9.15
N SER A 40 -21.95 -9.56 -8.40
CA SER A 40 -23.18 -10.13 -8.93
C SER A 40 -24.12 -9.08 -9.57
N HIS A 41 -23.89 -7.81 -9.32
CA HIS A 41 -24.57 -6.69 -9.99
C HIS A 41 -23.88 -6.21 -11.28
N GLY A 42 -22.99 -7.01 -11.87
CA GLY A 42 -22.32 -6.69 -13.14
C GLY A 42 -21.13 -5.75 -13.00
N VAL A 43 -20.63 -5.54 -11.77
CA VAL A 43 -19.48 -4.68 -11.48
C VAL A 43 -18.19 -5.49 -11.64
N SER A 44 -17.18 -4.91 -12.31
CA SER A 44 -15.87 -5.56 -12.46
C SER A 44 -15.19 -5.83 -11.12
N SER A 45 -14.29 -6.83 -11.08
CA SER A 45 -13.61 -7.26 -9.84
C SER A 45 -12.93 -6.10 -9.11
N TRP A 46 -12.23 -5.22 -9.83
CA TRP A 46 -11.55 -4.07 -9.22
C TRP A 46 -12.53 -3.08 -8.58
N TRP A 47 -13.64 -2.78 -9.28
CA TRP A 47 -14.66 -1.87 -8.77
C TRP A 47 -15.46 -2.50 -7.63
N SER A 48 -15.69 -3.82 -7.67
CA SER A 48 -16.34 -4.55 -6.56
C SER A 48 -15.52 -4.44 -5.28
N GLN A 49 -14.21 -4.59 -5.35
CA GLN A 49 -13.32 -4.35 -4.21
C GLN A 49 -13.38 -2.89 -3.73
N SER A 50 -13.40 -1.94 -4.66
CA SER A 50 -13.45 -0.50 -4.35
C SER A 50 -14.75 -0.10 -3.65
N VAL A 51 -15.90 -0.60 -4.11
CA VAL A 51 -17.22 -0.38 -3.49
C VAL A 51 -17.25 -1.00 -2.08
N SER A 52 -16.78 -2.23 -1.93
CA SER A 52 -16.77 -2.92 -0.63
C SER A 52 -15.91 -2.17 0.40
N VAL A 53 -14.70 -1.75 0.02
CA VAL A 53 -13.82 -0.93 0.90
C VAL A 53 -14.49 0.41 1.25
N GLY A 54 -15.15 1.04 0.29
CA GLY A 54 -15.87 2.30 0.51
C GLY A 54 -17.03 2.13 1.49
N TYR A 55 -17.82 1.09 1.31
CA TYR A 55 -18.91 0.73 2.21
C TYR A 55 -18.42 0.48 3.65
N GLU A 56 -17.38 -0.37 3.80
CA GLU A 56 -16.76 -0.66 5.10
C GLU A 56 -16.31 0.63 5.82
N ARG A 57 -15.79 1.61 5.07
CA ARG A 57 -15.39 2.92 5.63
C ARG A 57 -16.59 3.78 6.02
N ILE A 58 -17.62 3.84 5.17
CA ILE A 58 -18.83 4.61 5.44
C ILE A 58 -19.53 4.08 6.71
N ARG A 59 -19.53 2.76 6.92
CA ARG A 59 -20.12 2.11 8.09
C ARG A 59 -19.18 2.02 9.31
N GLY A 60 -17.97 2.59 9.22
CA GLY A 60 -17.01 2.58 10.33
C GLY A 60 -16.38 1.20 10.63
N LEU A 61 -16.60 0.22 9.77
CA LEU A 61 -16.06 -1.15 9.89
C LEU A 61 -14.56 -1.20 9.58
N ARG A 62 -14.03 -0.14 8.97
CA ARG A 62 -12.65 -0.05 8.55
C ARG A 62 -12.18 1.39 8.49
N ALA A 63 -11.07 1.71 9.15
CA ALA A 63 -10.44 3.02 9.05
C ALA A 63 -9.59 3.15 7.78
N ILE A 64 -9.29 4.41 7.39
CA ILE A 64 -8.39 4.71 6.26
C ILE A 64 -6.98 4.20 6.59
N GLY A 65 -6.41 3.34 5.73
CA GLY A 65 -5.09 2.72 5.94
C GLY A 65 -5.11 1.45 6.78
N GLN A 66 -6.27 1.06 7.32
CA GLN A 66 -6.43 -0.19 8.05
C GLN A 66 -6.67 -1.35 7.08
N ARG A 67 -5.99 -2.47 7.31
CA ARG A 67 -6.29 -3.75 6.66
C ARG A 67 -7.48 -4.42 7.35
N ARG A 68 -8.12 -5.33 6.64
CA ARG A 68 -9.22 -6.11 7.19
C ARG A 68 -8.83 -6.97 8.39
N SER A 69 -7.56 -7.41 8.46
CA SER A 69 -7.00 -8.13 9.62
C SER A 69 -6.93 -7.29 10.89
N GLY A 70 -7.33 -6.00 10.82
CA GLY A 70 -7.16 -5.03 11.89
C GLY A 70 -5.80 -4.33 11.86
N SER A 71 -4.80 -4.90 11.18
CA SER A 71 -3.46 -4.31 11.07
C SER A 71 -3.44 -3.08 10.15
N TRP A 72 -2.41 -2.28 10.30
CA TRP A 72 -2.21 -1.04 9.56
C TRP A 72 -1.04 -1.15 8.59
N GLU A 73 -0.99 -0.23 7.63
CA GLU A 73 0.09 -0.13 6.65
C GLU A 73 0.56 1.30 6.48
N ALA A 74 1.87 1.44 6.31
CA ALA A 74 2.49 2.67 5.85
C ALA A 74 2.99 2.46 4.41
N ASN A 75 2.48 3.27 3.49
CA ASN A 75 2.89 3.25 2.10
C ASN A 75 3.62 4.55 1.77
N LYS A 76 4.78 4.46 1.11
CA LYS A 76 5.55 5.60 0.64
C LYS A 76 6.16 5.30 -0.71
N SER A 77 6.14 6.28 -1.62
CA SER A 77 6.76 6.17 -2.93
C SER A 77 7.59 7.40 -3.22
N ARG A 78 8.74 7.21 -3.90
CA ARG A 78 9.58 8.30 -4.37
C ARG A 78 10.23 7.96 -5.70
N THR A 79 10.34 8.96 -6.54
CA THR A 79 11.03 8.88 -7.83
C THR A 79 12.40 9.55 -7.71
N PHE A 80 13.40 8.91 -8.30
CA PHE A 80 14.80 9.34 -8.30
C PHE A 80 15.28 9.51 -9.74
N ALA A 81 16.19 10.46 -9.95
CA ALA A 81 16.83 10.72 -11.25
C ALA A 81 18.05 9.78 -11.44
N VAL A 82 17.82 8.47 -11.30
CA VAL A 82 18.83 7.43 -11.50
C VAL A 82 18.21 6.19 -12.14
N PRO A 83 19.02 5.36 -12.86
CA PRO A 83 18.60 4.06 -13.36
C PRO A 83 18.07 3.15 -12.25
N VAL A 84 17.14 2.26 -12.59
CA VAL A 84 16.54 1.31 -11.62
C VAL A 84 17.59 0.41 -10.97
N ALA A 85 18.62 0.01 -11.68
CA ALA A 85 19.71 -0.81 -11.15
C ALA A 85 20.51 -0.07 -10.04
N LYS A 86 20.77 1.23 -10.21
CA LYS A 86 21.45 2.05 -9.19
C LYS A 86 20.56 2.20 -7.95
N LEU A 87 19.26 2.44 -8.14
CA LEU A 87 18.29 2.54 -7.05
C LEU A 87 18.17 1.19 -6.31
N PHE A 88 18.03 0.08 -7.04
CA PHE A 88 17.97 -1.26 -6.46
C PHE A 88 19.23 -1.63 -5.67
N ALA A 89 20.42 -1.34 -6.22
CA ALA A 89 21.69 -1.61 -5.55
C ALA A 89 21.81 -0.87 -4.20
N ALA A 90 21.27 0.35 -4.09
CA ALA A 90 21.25 1.11 -2.84
C ALA A 90 20.43 0.41 -1.73
N PHE A 91 19.44 -0.40 -2.09
CA PHE A 91 18.66 -1.24 -1.16
C PHE A 91 19.32 -2.61 -0.94
N ALA A 92 19.80 -3.26 -1.99
CA ALA A 92 20.34 -4.62 -1.94
C ALA A 92 21.70 -4.70 -1.23
N ASN A 93 22.59 -3.77 -1.50
CA ASN A 93 23.92 -3.75 -0.92
C ASN A 93 23.88 -3.22 0.53
N ALA A 94 24.26 -4.05 1.50
CA ALA A 94 24.22 -3.71 2.91
C ALA A 94 25.05 -2.46 3.28
N ARG A 95 26.21 -2.25 2.63
CA ARG A 95 27.07 -1.09 2.90
C ARG A 95 26.47 0.20 2.33
N GLN A 96 25.83 0.14 1.17
CA GLN A 96 25.13 1.29 0.59
C GLN A 96 23.86 1.60 1.40
N ARG A 97 23.11 0.58 1.75
CA ARG A 97 21.89 0.72 2.58
C ARG A 97 22.18 1.36 3.92
N ALA A 98 23.26 1.00 4.61
CA ALA A 98 23.64 1.58 5.88
C ALA A 98 23.90 3.11 5.85
N LYS A 99 24.16 3.70 4.68
CA LYS A 99 24.40 5.13 4.55
C LYS A 99 23.12 5.96 4.64
N TRP A 100 21.99 5.44 4.20
CA TRP A 100 20.71 6.13 4.20
C TRP A 100 19.68 5.50 5.17
N LEU A 101 19.91 4.26 5.58
CA LEU A 101 19.10 3.52 6.54
C LEU A 101 20.02 2.96 7.63
N PRO A 102 20.67 3.84 8.45
CA PRO A 102 21.54 3.41 9.52
C PRO A 102 20.78 2.73 10.64
N ASP A 103 21.47 1.90 11.42
CA ASP A 103 21.02 1.30 12.68
C ASP A 103 19.78 0.38 12.58
N VAL A 104 19.38 0.00 11.36
CA VAL A 104 18.26 -0.91 11.13
C VAL A 104 18.76 -2.31 10.82
N LYS A 105 18.59 -3.23 11.78
CA LYS A 105 18.90 -4.66 11.61
C LYS A 105 17.75 -5.37 10.92
N LEU A 106 17.66 -5.26 9.61
CA LEU A 106 16.66 -5.92 8.78
C LEU A 106 17.17 -7.22 8.15
N THR A 107 16.25 -8.14 7.84
CA THR A 107 16.53 -9.39 7.13
C THR A 107 15.88 -9.37 5.76
N VAL A 108 16.68 -9.46 4.69
CA VAL A 108 16.15 -9.60 3.32
C VAL A 108 15.75 -11.06 3.12
N ARG A 109 14.44 -11.32 2.94
CA ARG A 109 13.90 -12.66 2.71
C ARG A 109 13.95 -13.06 1.23
N THR A 110 13.63 -12.12 0.37
CA THR A 110 13.59 -12.34 -1.09
C THR A 110 14.01 -11.06 -1.78
N SER A 111 14.81 -11.21 -2.83
CA SER A 111 15.26 -10.11 -3.67
C SER A 111 15.16 -10.55 -5.14
N ILE A 112 14.44 -9.79 -5.94
CA ILE A 112 14.35 -9.95 -7.40
C ILE A 112 14.96 -8.69 -7.98
N GLU A 113 16.07 -8.87 -8.68
CA GLU A 113 16.88 -7.77 -9.24
C GLU A 113 16.00 -6.78 -10.00
N ASP A 114 16.21 -5.50 -9.75
CA ASP A 114 15.54 -4.35 -10.36
C ASP A 114 13.99 -4.35 -10.27
N ARG A 115 13.40 -5.28 -9.51
CA ARG A 115 11.94 -5.43 -9.41
C ARG A 115 11.39 -5.30 -8.01
N SER A 116 11.88 -6.12 -7.08
CA SER A 116 11.27 -6.12 -5.74
C SER A 116 12.18 -6.71 -4.66
N MET A 117 11.90 -6.33 -3.42
CA MET A 117 12.54 -6.87 -2.25
C MET A 117 11.51 -7.08 -1.14
N ARG A 118 11.59 -8.22 -0.44
CA ARG A 118 10.81 -8.51 0.76
C ARG A 118 11.73 -8.59 1.96
N ILE A 119 11.39 -7.87 2.99
CA ILE A 119 12.23 -7.64 4.16
C ILE A 119 11.41 -7.95 5.41
N THR A 120 12.04 -8.63 6.38
CA THR A 120 11.56 -8.66 7.76
C THR A 120 12.21 -7.51 8.52
N TRP A 121 11.39 -6.67 9.13
CA TRP A 121 11.81 -5.54 9.94
C TRP A 121 12.23 -6.02 11.35
N PRO A 122 12.98 -5.24 12.15
CA PRO A 122 13.44 -5.67 13.48
C PRO A 122 12.35 -6.05 14.47
N ASP A 123 11.14 -5.54 14.31
CA ASP A 123 9.94 -5.83 15.10
C ASP A 123 9.05 -6.92 14.49
N GLU A 124 9.60 -7.71 13.56
CA GLU A 124 8.92 -8.77 12.81
C GLU A 124 7.81 -8.30 11.87
N THR A 125 7.64 -7.01 11.68
CA THR A 125 6.75 -6.46 10.66
C THR A 125 7.31 -6.70 9.24
N ASP A 126 6.45 -6.62 8.22
CA ASP A 126 6.82 -6.89 6.84
C ASP A 126 7.04 -5.60 6.06
N VAL A 127 8.18 -5.50 5.38
CA VAL A 127 8.44 -4.42 4.41
C VAL A 127 8.58 -5.03 3.02
N GLN A 128 7.87 -4.44 2.05
CA GLN A 128 8.02 -4.73 0.64
C GLN A 128 8.45 -3.46 -0.09
N ALA A 129 9.44 -3.59 -0.96
CA ALA A 129 9.87 -2.53 -1.85
C ALA A 129 9.72 -3.01 -3.30
N TRP A 130 9.08 -2.19 -4.13
CA TRP A 130 8.97 -2.41 -5.57
C TRP A 130 9.71 -1.32 -6.31
N PHE A 131 10.49 -1.72 -7.30
CA PHE A 131 11.29 -0.85 -8.13
C PHE A 131 10.72 -0.84 -9.54
N VAL A 132 10.55 0.35 -10.11
CA VAL A 132 9.99 0.53 -11.45
C VAL A 132 10.85 1.52 -12.21
N SER A 133 11.41 1.08 -13.35
CA SER A 133 12.05 1.99 -14.30
C SER A 133 11.04 2.96 -14.89
N LYS A 134 11.44 4.21 -15.04
CA LYS A 134 10.69 5.29 -15.70
C LYS A 134 11.47 5.86 -16.90
N GLY A 135 12.42 5.08 -17.42
CA GLY A 135 13.39 5.43 -18.44
C GLY A 135 14.81 5.17 -17.95
N ASP A 136 15.79 5.44 -18.76
CA ASP A 136 17.20 5.05 -18.51
C ASP A 136 17.79 5.77 -17.28
N GLU A 137 17.40 7.03 -17.06
CA GLU A 137 17.91 7.89 -15.98
C GLU A 137 16.87 8.18 -14.89
N LYS A 138 15.79 7.40 -14.83
CA LYS A 138 14.72 7.67 -13.87
C LYS A 138 14.07 6.38 -13.38
N SER A 139 13.87 6.29 -12.07
CA SER A 139 13.20 5.14 -11.45
C SER A 139 12.43 5.52 -10.21
N THR A 140 11.49 4.66 -9.84
CA THR A 140 10.63 4.86 -8.66
C THR A 140 10.75 3.64 -7.74
N VAL A 141 10.87 3.87 -6.44
CA VAL A 141 10.61 2.86 -5.43
C VAL A 141 9.27 3.13 -4.75
N THR A 142 8.51 2.07 -4.52
CA THR A 142 7.33 2.08 -3.67
C THR A 142 7.57 1.13 -2.50
N ILE A 143 7.43 1.64 -1.28
CA ILE A 143 7.58 0.88 -0.04
C ILE A 143 6.20 0.68 0.58
N GLN A 144 5.92 -0.54 1.00
CA GLN A 144 4.80 -0.89 1.86
C GLN A 144 5.35 -1.52 3.14
N HIS A 145 5.07 -0.90 4.27
CA HIS A 145 5.36 -1.44 5.58
C HIS A 145 4.05 -1.92 6.20
N ALA A 146 3.90 -3.21 6.31
CA ALA A 146 2.66 -3.89 6.68
C ALA A 146 2.76 -4.57 8.05
N LYS A 147 1.62 -5.05 8.57
CA LYS A 147 1.46 -5.71 9.88
C LYS A 147 1.68 -4.77 11.07
N LEU A 148 1.59 -3.47 10.88
CA LEU A 148 1.63 -2.51 11.97
C LEU A 148 0.37 -2.66 12.84
N GLN A 149 0.54 -2.65 14.15
CA GLN A 149 -0.55 -2.99 15.08
C GLN A 149 -1.50 -1.80 15.30
N GLU A 150 -0.99 -0.58 15.18
CA GLU A 150 -1.72 0.64 15.51
C GLU A 150 -1.60 1.68 14.39
N LYS A 151 -2.59 2.58 14.33
CA LYS A 151 -2.60 3.70 13.37
C LYS A 151 -1.39 4.61 13.58
N GLU A 152 -1.07 4.89 14.83
CA GLU A 152 0.06 5.74 15.23
C GLU A 152 1.40 5.14 14.77
N ALA A 153 1.55 3.81 14.81
CA ALA A 153 2.71 3.13 14.27
C ALA A 153 2.80 3.31 12.74
N ALA A 154 1.67 3.22 12.04
CA ALA A 154 1.63 3.46 10.59
C ALA A 154 1.99 4.91 10.24
N ASP A 155 1.51 5.87 11.00
CA ASP A 155 1.81 7.28 10.78
C ASP A 155 3.29 7.59 11.08
N ARG A 156 3.87 7.02 12.16
CA ARG A 156 5.32 7.08 12.42
C ARG A 156 6.15 6.47 11.29
N MET A 157 5.75 5.31 10.76
CA MET A 157 6.46 4.66 9.66
C MET A 157 6.36 5.44 8.34
N LYS A 158 5.26 6.15 8.08
CA LYS A 158 5.16 7.05 6.91
C LYS A 158 6.16 8.20 6.99
N THR A 159 6.29 8.83 8.16
CA THR A 159 7.28 9.88 8.42
C THR A 159 8.69 9.33 8.29
N PHE A 160 8.99 8.24 8.96
CA PHE A 160 10.27 7.54 8.88
C PHE A 160 10.68 7.24 7.44
N TRP A 161 9.81 6.60 6.65
CA TRP A 161 10.12 6.29 5.26
C TRP A 161 10.27 7.53 4.38
N SER A 162 9.56 8.62 4.69
CA SER A 162 9.77 9.90 4.00
C SER A 162 11.19 10.39 4.19
N GLU A 163 11.63 10.51 5.46
CA GLU A 163 12.97 10.97 5.83
C GLU A 163 14.06 10.07 5.27
N ARG A 164 13.89 8.75 5.33
CA ARG A 164 14.87 7.79 4.78
C ARG A 164 14.98 7.87 3.27
N LEU A 165 13.87 8.03 2.55
CA LEU A 165 13.91 8.22 1.10
C LEU A 165 14.45 9.59 0.70
N ASP A 166 14.31 10.61 1.55
CA ASP A 166 14.96 11.91 1.36
C ASP A 166 16.49 11.78 1.48
N ALA A 167 16.97 11.12 2.55
CA ALA A 167 18.41 10.83 2.73
C ALA A 167 18.98 9.95 1.58
N LEU A 168 18.17 8.99 1.08
CA LEU A 168 18.56 8.23 -0.11
C LEU A 168 18.69 9.13 -1.35
N GLY A 169 17.80 10.12 -1.50
CA GLY A 169 17.88 11.09 -2.59
C GLY A 169 19.17 11.89 -2.57
N GLU A 170 19.59 12.37 -1.40
CA GLU A 170 20.85 13.07 -1.21
C GLU A 170 22.07 12.17 -1.53
N LEU A 171 21.99 10.88 -1.21
CA LEU A 171 23.08 9.93 -1.49
C LEU A 171 23.20 9.59 -2.99
N LEU A 172 22.09 9.57 -3.72
CA LEU A 172 22.09 9.18 -5.13
C LEU A 172 22.38 10.35 -6.09
N GLY A 173 22.28 11.59 -5.61
CA GLY A 173 22.59 12.83 -6.33
C GLY A 173 21.43 13.33 -7.11
#